data_0869bd6c2bc9ca1763345b5349037360
#
_entry.id   0869bd6c2bc9ca1763345b5349037360
#
_cell.length_a   1.000
_cell.length_b   1.000
_cell.length_c   1.000
_cell.angle_alpha   90.00
_cell.angle_beta   90.00
_cell.angle_gamma   90.00
#
_symmetry.space_group_name_H-M   'P 1'
#
loop_
_entity.id
_entity.type
_entity.pdbx_description
1 polymer ?
#
loop_
_entity_poly.entity_id
_entity_poly.type
_entity_poly.pdbx_seq_one_letter_code
_entity_poly.pdbx_strand_id
1 'polypeptide(L)'
;LARSRQLVVVGDSHAVDNGVAGVLAPVLQHVQLSTTRHNLDPEIARFLAANGYADVIDVIPSPPGAQTLTLTAVDGRGTPAPGRNEVETVRAEVDAVVDHIIDAALTRPEQSLAVVALNSRHAEAIRAAVAAETNGSPALEEFFNADKSEPFVVVDISQAYRLRRDHIIIAVGYAKTPNGSLVHSFGQLSTRDGAGGLVAALCASRGTTTVVSCL
;
A
#
# COMPACT_ATOMS: atom_id res chain seq x y z
N LEU A 1 26.72 -16.56 -2.96
CA LEU A 1 27.17 -15.90 -4.20
C LEU A 1 28.39 -16.62 -4.81
N ALA A 2 29.39 -16.97 -4.01
CA ALA A 2 30.64 -17.60 -4.50
C ALA A 2 30.48 -18.99 -5.15
N ARG A 3 29.28 -19.60 -5.11
CA ARG A 3 29.01 -20.94 -5.65
C ARG A 3 28.15 -20.92 -6.92
N SER A 4 27.71 -19.77 -7.39
CA SER A 4 26.91 -19.69 -8.63
C SER A 4 27.79 -19.37 -9.84
N ARG A 5 27.48 -20.02 -10.97
CA ARG A 5 28.09 -19.70 -12.26
C ARG A 5 27.54 -18.45 -12.91
N GLN A 6 26.32 -18.07 -12.52
CA GLN A 6 25.63 -16.89 -13.00
C GLN A 6 24.78 -16.31 -11.86
N LEU A 7 24.75 -15.01 -11.76
CA LEU A 7 23.93 -14.27 -10.81
C LEU A 7 23.05 -13.29 -11.58
N VAL A 8 21.74 -13.36 -11.37
CA VAL A 8 20.77 -12.38 -11.83
C VAL A 8 20.10 -11.79 -10.60
N VAL A 9 20.14 -10.46 -10.47
CA VAL A 9 19.48 -9.73 -9.39
C VAL A 9 18.39 -8.88 -10.03
N VAL A 10 17.16 -9.02 -9.53
CA VAL A 10 16.00 -8.25 -9.95
C VAL A 10 15.52 -7.44 -8.77
N GLY A 11 15.32 -6.14 -8.96
CA GLY A 11 14.86 -5.25 -7.90
C GLY A 11 14.77 -3.81 -8.39
N ASP A 12 14.23 -2.96 -7.53
CA ASP A 12 14.13 -1.52 -7.75
C ASP A 12 15.18 -0.79 -6.89
N SER A 13 16.19 -0.23 -7.54
CA SER A 13 17.26 0.53 -6.86
C SER A 13 16.81 1.91 -6.38
N HIS A 14 15.66 2.41 -6.83
CA HIS A 14 15.09 3.68 -6.38
C HIS A 14 14.28 3.52 -5.09
N ALA A 15 13.76 2.32 -4.85
CA ALA A 15 12.86 2.04 -3.72
C ALA A 15 13.59 1.74 -2.42
N VAL A 16 14.82 1.17 -2.46
CA VAL A 16 15.53 0.68 -1.27
C VAL A 16 17.02 1.01 -1.34
N ASP A 17 17.51 1.77 -0.36
CA ASP A 17 18.93 2.21 -0.32
C ASP A 17 19.93 1.08 -0.09
N ASN A 18 19.59 0.10 0.75
CA ASN A 18 20.51 -0.93 1.24
C ASN A 18 20.12 -2.36 0.82
N GLY A 19 19.26 -2.49 -0.16
CA GLY A 19 18.88 -3.81 -0.70
C GLY A 19 20.02 -4.47 -1.49
N VAL A 20 19.94 -5.80 -1.65
CA VAL A 20 20.92 -6.57 -2.44
C VAL A 20 21.09 -5.99 -3.84
N ALA A 21 20.02 -5.50 -4.47
CA ALA A 21 20.06 -4.84 -5.77
C ALA A 21 20.92 -3.57 -5.74
N GLY A 22 20.73 -2.70 -4.74
CA GLY A 22 21.51 -1.46 -4.59
C GLY A 22 23.00 -1.71 -4.37
N VAL A 23 23.34 -2.71 -3.57
CA VAL A 23 24.75 -3.09 -3.29
C VAL A 23 25.44 -3.70 -4.51
N LEU A 24 24.72 -4.48 -5.32
CA LEU A 24 25.30 -5.18 -6.47
C LEU A 24 25.18 -4.43 -7.79
N ALA A 25 24.28 -3.46 -7.91
CA ALA A 25 24.10 -2.66 -9.12
C ALA A 25 25.43 -2.02 -9.65
N PRO A 26 26.32 -1.46 -8.81
CA PRO A 26 27.58 -0.87 -9.31
C PRO A 26 28.56 -1.89 -9.92
N VAL A 27 28.43 -3.19 -9.59
CA VAL A 27 29.39 -4.22 -9.99
C VAL A 27 28.82 -5.22 -10.99
N LEU A 28 27.52 -5.18 -11.27
CA LEU A 28 26.85 -6.05 -12.24
C LEU A 28 26.47 -5.27 -13.50
N GLN A 29 26.42 -5.99 -14.63
CA GLN A 29 25.83 -5.42 -15.84
C GLN A 29 24.37 -5.08 -15.58
N HIS A 30 24.01 -3.83 -15.81
CA HIS A 30 22.69 -3.29 -15.51
C HIS A 30 21.81 -3.32 -16.77
N VAL A 31 20.61 -3.85 -16.63
CA VAL A 31 19.55 -3.80 -17.65
C VAL A 31 18.35 -3.15 -17.00
N GLN A 32 17.94 -1.99 -17.50
CA GLN A 32 16.77 -1.29 -17.03
C GLN A 32 15.51 -1.78 -17.76
N LEU A 33 14.48 -2.15 -16.98
CA LEU A 33 13.15 -2.44 -17.50
C LEU A 33 12.34 -1.15 -17.41
N SER A 34 12.12 -0.50 -18.54
CA SER A 34 11.54 0.86 -18.60
C SER A 34 10.02 0.89 -18.76
N THR A 35 9.39 -0.20 -19.17
CA THR A 35 7.96 -0.19 -19.50
C THR A 35 7.14 -0.95 -18.48
N THR A 36 6.12 -0.30 -17.90
CA THR A 36 5.10 -1.00 -17.11
C THR A 36 4.13 -1.71 -18.05
N ARG A 37 3.76 -2.96 -17.70
CA ARG A 37 2.73 -3.71 -18.44
C ARG A 37 1.33 -3.53 -17.84
N HIS A 38 1.21 -2.69 -16.85
CA HIS A 38 -0.05 -2.42 -16.16
C HIS A 38 -0.47 -0.98 -16.45
N ASN A 39 -1.74 -0.82 -16.74
CA ASN A 39 -2.33 0.51 -16.84
C ASN A 39 -2.26 1.16 -15.47
N LEU A 40 -1.69 2.34 -15.41
CA LEU A 40 -1.67 3.15 -14.20
C LEU A 40 -2.61 4.33 -14.36
N ASP A 41 -3.25 4.69 -13.26
CA ASP A 41 -3.99 5.94 -13.16
C ASP A 41 -3.05 7.12 -13.45
N PRO A 42 -3.49 8.15 -14.21
CA PRO A 42 -2.67 9.32 -14.53
C PRO A 42 -2.14 10.07 -13.29
N GLU A 43 -2.87 10.05 -12.16
CA GLU A 43 -2.40 10.65 -10.91
C GLU A 43 -1.26 9.84 -10.30
N ILE A 44 -1.36 8.50 -10.32
CA ILE A 44 -0.27 7.63 -9.88
C ILE A 44 0.95 7.84 -10.78
N ALA A 45 0.77 7.92 -12.09
CA ALA A 45 1.86 8.19 -13.03
C ALA A 45 2.57 9.53 -12.74
N ARG A 46 1.80 10.59 -12.48
CA ARG A 46 2.35 11.90 -12.10
C ARG A 46 3.10 11.85 -10.77
N PHE A 47 2.55 11.14 -9.79
CA PHE A 47 3.22 10.93 -8.50
C PHE A 47 4.56 10.21 -8.68
N LEU A 48 4.60 9.14 -9.47
CA LEU A 48 5.84 8.41 -9.77
C LEU A 48 6.88 9.32 -10.44
N ALA A 49 6.47 10.07 -11.46
CA ALA A 49 7.37 11.00 -12.15
C ALA A 49 7.96 12.06 -11.20
N ALA A 50 7.15 12.60 -10.28
CA ALA A 50 7.60 13.57 -9.28
C ALA A 50 8.53 12.95 -8.22
N ASN A 51 8.54 11.64 -8.06
CA ASN A 51 9.34 10.91 -7.06
C ASN A 51 10.50 10.09 -7.67
N GLY A 52 11.08 10.55 -8.76
CA GLY A 52 12.31 10.02 -9.33
C GLY A 52 12.14 8.94 -10.39
N TYR A 53 10.92 8.67 -10.84
CA TYR A 53 10.64 7.67 -11.87
C TYR A 53 10.34 8.26 -13.26
N ALA A 54 10.49 9.59 -13.46
CA ALA A 54 10.15 10.27 -14.72
C ALA A 54 10.85 9.67 -15.94
N ASP A 55 12.15 9.38 -15.80
CA ASP A 55 13.00 8.84 -16.88
C ASP A 55 13.25 7.33 -16.74
N VAL A 56 12.56 6.68 -15.82
CA VAL A 56 12.82 5.28 -15.44
C VAL A 56 11.71 4.37 -15.95
N ILE A 57 10.46 4.85 -15.96
CA ILE A 57 9.29 4.02 -16.29
C ILE A 57 8.40 4.72 -17.31
N ASP A 58 8.23 4.09 -18.46
CA ASP A 58 7.19 4.43 -19.43
C ASP A 58 5.85 3.85 -18.94
N VAL A 59 4.94 4.72 -18.56
CA VAL A 59 3.64 4.33 -18.03
C VAL A 59 2.62 4.18 -19.17
N ILE A 60 1.91 3.06 -19.20
CA ILE A 60 0.75 2.86 -20.05
C ILE A 60 -0.45 3.49 -19.31
N PRO A 61 -1.03 4.59 -19.82
CA PRO A 61 -2.16 5.22 -19.14
C PRO A 61 -3.40 4.34 -19.19
N SER A 62 -4.23 4.44 -18.14
CA SER A 62 -5.56 3.83 -18.13
C SER A 62 -6.45 4.41 -19.23
N PRO A 63 -7.41 3.65 -19.75
CA PRO A 63 -8.38 4.15 -20.71
C PRO A 63 -9.13 5.38 -20.16
N PRO A 64 -9.51 6.34 -21.01
CA PRO A 64 -10.30 7.49 -20.58
C PRO A 64 -11.59 7.05 -19.87
N GLY A 65 -11.88 7.65 -18.73
CA GLY A 65 -13.06 7.34 -17.91
C GLY A 65 -12.91 6.15 -16.95
N ALA A 66 -11.81 5.42 -16.98
CA ALA A 66 -11.50 4.44 -15.96
C ALA A 66 -10.95 5.17 -14.73
N GLN A 67 -11.72 5.23 -13.66
CA GLN A 67 -11.27 5.71 -12.37
C GLN A 67 -10.58 4.55 -11.62
N THR A 68 -9.26 4.54 -11.62
CA THR A 68 -8.47 3.50 -10.97
C THR A 68 -7.96 3.93 -9.59
N LEU A 69 -7.89 5.25 -9.34
CA LEU A 69 -7.54 5.83 -8.04
C LEU A 69 -8.72 6.60 -7.45
N THR A 70 -9.08 6.26 -6.22
CA THR A 70 -10.12 6.98 -5.46
C THR A 70 -9.58 7.43 -4.10
N LEU A 71 -10.07 8.58 -3.62
CA LEU A 71 -9.74 9.10 -2.30
C LEU A 71 -11.01 9.15 -1.46
N THR A 72 -10.99 8.49 -0.31
CA THR A 72 -12.02 8.57 0.72
C THR A 72 -11.48 9.41 1.87
N ALA A 73 -11.95 10.66 1.95
CA ALA A 73 -11.64 11.53 3.08
C ALA A 73 -12.59 11.21 4.25
N VAL A 74 -12.01 10.98 5.43
CA VAL A 74 -12.75 10.64 6.65
C VAL A 74 -12.53 11.76 7.67
N ASP A 75 -13.60 12.25 8.31
CA ASP A 75 -13.45 13.17 9.42
C ASP A 75 -13.11 12.39 10.69
N GLY A 76 -11.88 12.57 11.16
CA GLY A 76 -11.37 11.86 12.33
C GLY A 76 -10.17 12.56 12.96
N ARG A 77 -10.07 12.39 14.28
CA ARG A 77 -8.92 12.84 15.08
C ARG A 77 -8.50 11.72 16.00
N GLY A 78 -7.23 11.69 16.36
CA GLY A 78 -6.71 10.65 17.22
C GLY A 78 -5.85 11.19 18.33
N THR A 79 -5.60 10.36 19.34
CA THR A 79 -4.70 10.68 20.44
C THR A 79 -3.39 9.94 20.21
N PRO A 80 -2.23 10.63 20.28
CA PRO A 80 -0.94 9.96 20.23
C PRO A 80 -0.83 8.90 21.31
N ALA A 81 -0.17 7.81 20.99
CA ALA A 81 0.15 6.78 21.98
C ALA A 81 1.14 7.32 23.03
N PRO A 82 1.18 6.74 24.27
CA PRO A 82 2.15 7.13 25.28
C PRO A 82 3.59 7.12 24.75
N GLY A 83 4.27 8.25 24.91
CA GLY A 83 5.66 8.43 24.44
C GLY A 83 5.80 8.73 22.93
N ARG A 84 4.69 8.95 22.22
CA ARG A 84 4.64 9.40 20.83
C ARG A 84 4.06 10.80 20.72
N ASN A 85 4.43 11.49 19.67
CA ASN A 85 3.88 12.83 19.37
C ASN A 85 2.87 12.78 18.22
N GLU A 86 3.02 11.80 17.33
CA GLU A 86 2.16 11.59 16.17
C GLU A 86 0.97 10.68 16.48
N VAL A 87 -0.16 10.98 15.84
CA VAL A 87 -1.32 10.08 15.77
C VAL A 87 -1.03 9.03 14.70
N GLU A 88 -1.00 7.76 15.07
CA GLU A 88 -0.66 6.63 14.17
C GLU A 88 -1.86 5.75 13.84
N THR A 89 -3.02 5.99 14.46
CA THR A 89 -4.27 5.29 14.12
C THR A 89 -5.47 6.11 14.58
N VAL A 90 -6.54 6.07 13.80
CA VAL A 90 -7.82 6.75 14.10
C VAL A 90 -8.95 5.78 13.88
N ARG A 91 -9.84 5.68 14.86
CA ARG A 91 -10.96 4.76 14.83
C ARG A 91 -11.85 4.95 13.60
N ALA A 92 -12.20 6.21 13.29
CA ALA A 92 -13.05 6.53 12.14
C ALA A 92 -12.45 6.06 10.81
N GLU A 93 -11.12 6.14 10.64
CA GLU A 93 -10.45 5.63 9.44
C GLU A 93 -10.45 4.10 9.41
N VAL A 94 -10.22 3.44 10.56
CA VAL A 94 -10.31 1.97 10.67
C VAL A 94 -11.70 1.50 10.28
N ASP A 95 -12.75 2.13 10.81
CA ASP A 95 -14.14 1.77 10.52
C ASP A 95 -14.44 1.95 9.01
N ALA A 96 -14.03 3.06 8.40
CA ALA A 96 -14.19 3.29 6.97
C ALA A 96 -13.45 2.26 6.10
N VAL A 97 -12.24 1.86 6.51
CA VAL A 97 -11.49 0.79 5.82
C VAL A 97 -12.22 -0.55 5.92
N VAL A 98 -12.76 -0.88 7.10
CA VAL A 98 -13.54 -2.11 7.29
C VAL A 98 -14.80 -2.10 6.44
N ASP A 99 -15.53 -0.99 6.37
CA ASP A 99 -16.70 -0.83 5.50
C ASP A 99 -16.34 -1.09 4.02
N HIS A 100 -15.23 -0.54 3.53
CA HIS A 100 -14.74 -0.81 2.17
C HIS A 100 -14.41 -2.29 1.95
N ILE A 101 -13.82 -2.97 2.95
CA ILE A 101 -13.48 -4.39 2.87
C ILE A 101 -14.76 -5.24 2.80
N ILE A 102 -15.73 -4.97 3.67
CA ILE A 102 -17.00 -5.71 3.72
C ILE A 102 -17.81 -5.49 2.44
N ASP A 103 -17.89 -4.24 1.96
CA ASP A 103 -18.53 -3.94 0.67
C ASP A 103 -17.89 -4.74 -0.47
N ALA A 104 -16.56 -4.76 -0.56
CA ALA A 104 -15.85 -5.53 -1.57
C ALA A 104 -16.12 -7.04 -1.44
N ALA A 105 -16.12 -7.57 -0.22
CA ALA A 105 -16.40 -8.98 0.03
C ALA A 105 -17.81 -9.41 -0.37
N LEU A 106 -18.79 -8.52 -0.22
CA LEU A 106 -20.19 -8.80 -0.56
C LEU A 106 -20.53 -8.53 -2.02
N THR A 107 -19.89 -7.52 -2.63
CA THR A 107 -20.25 -7.09 -4.00
C THR A 107 -19.34 -7.66 -5.07
N ARG A 108 -18.10 -8.02 -4.74
CA ARG A 108 -17.06 -8.50 -5.68
C ARG A 108 -16.20 -9.60 -5.04
N PRO A 109 -16.81 -10.69 -4.54
CA PRO A 109 -16.10 -11.74 -3.79
C PRO A 109 -15.04 -12.48 -4.59
N GLU A 110 -15.08 -12.39 -5.94
CA GLU A 110 -14.08 -12.96 -6.85
C GLU A 110 -12.81 -12.12 -6.97
N GLN A 111 -12.86 -10.82 -6.63
CA GLN A 111 -11.71 -9.94 -6.74
C GLN A 111 -10.80 -10.08 -5.52
N SER A 112 -9.51 -10.15 -5.79
CA SER A 112 -8.52 -10.17 -4.71
C SER A 112 -8.30 -8.76 -4.15
N LEU A 113 -8.21 -8.66 -2.81
CA LEU A 113 -8.06 -7.40 -2.09
C LEU A 113 -6.94 -7.47 -1.06
N ALA A 114 -6.18 -6.40 -0.93
CA ALA A 114 -5.28 -6.19 0.20
C ALA A 114 -5.37 -4.76 0.73
N VAL A 115 -5.08 -4.61 2.02
CA VAL A 115 -4.94 -3.32 2.68
C VAL A 115 -3.47 -3.08 2.99
N VAL A 116 -2.96 -1.91 2.62
CA VAL A 116 -1.63 -1.43 2.99
C VAL A 116 -1.79 -0.25 3.92
N ALA A 117 -1.49 -0.43 5.19
CA ALA A 117 -1.43 0.66 6.15
C ALA A 117 -0.05 1.31 6.15
N LEU A 118 0.02 2.65 6.24
CA LEU A 118 1.29 3.36 6.18
C LEU A 118 2.11 3.25 7.48
N ASN A 119 1.57 2.61 8.51
CA ASN A 119 2.29 2.24 9.73
C ASN A 119 1.76 0.93 10.34
N SER A 120 2.57 0.27 11.14
CA SER A 120 2.27 -1.05 11.73
C SER A 120 1.12 -1.01 12.73
N ARG A 121 0.99 0.06 13.53
CA ARG A 121 -0.11 0.20 14.51
C ARG A 121 -1.47 0.28 13.83
N HIS A 122 -1.54 1.02 12.72
CA HIS A 122 -2.77 1.11 11.95
C HIS A 122 -3.13 -0.23 11.30
N ALA A 123 -2.12 -0.94 10.77
CA ALA A 123 -2.30 -2.29 10.24
C ALA A 123 -2.84 -3.26 11.31
N GLU A 124 -2.33 -3.20 12.54
CA GLU A 124 -2.81 -4.01 13.66
C GLU A 124 -4.26 -3.67 14.03
N ALA A 125 -4.59 -2.37 14.11
CA ALA A 125 -5.94 -1.91 14.42
C ALA A 125 -6.96 -2.39 13.36
N ILE A 126 -6.60 -2.28 12.07
CA ILE A 126 -7.46 -2.77 10.97
C ILE A 126 -7.62 -4.29 11.05
N ARG A 127 -6.54 -5.07 11.25
CA ARG A 127 -6.64 -6.53 11.39
C ARG A 127 -7.57 -6.94 12.53
N ALA A 128 -7.44 -6.28 13.68
CA ALA A 128 -8.30 -6.55 14.83
C ALA A 128 -9.76 -6.22 14.54
N ALA A 129 -10.04 -5.10 13.86
CA ALA A 129 -11.40 -4.69 13.52
C ALA A 129 -12.03 -5.64 12.47
N VAL A 130 -11.28 -6.02 11.43
CA VAL A 130 -11.73 -7.00 10.43
C VAL A 130 -12.06 -8.34 11.10
N ALA A 131 -11.17 -8.85 11.96
CA ALA A 131 -11.39 -10.11 12.65
C ALA A 131 -12.64 -10.07 13.55
N ALA A 132 -12.92 -8.94 14.20
CA ALA A 132 -14.11 -8.77 15.02
C ALA A 132 -15.40 -8.77 14.17
N GLU A 133 -15.39 -8.11 13.01
CA GLU A 133 -16.55 -7.94 12.13
C GLU A 133 -16.86 -9.23 11.33
N THR A 134 -15.83 -9.99 10.96
CA THR A 134 -16.00 -11.21 10.14
C THR A 134 -16.29 -12.46 10.95
N ASN A 135 -16.12 -12.40 12.26
CA ASN A 135 -16.29 -13.55 13.13
C ASN A 135 -17.73 -14.08 13.09
N GLY A 136 -17.88 -15.34 12.62
CA GLY A 136 -19.18 -16.03 12.56
C GLY A 136 -20.10 -15.55 11.44
N SER A 137 -19.59 -14.89 10.40
CA SER A 137 -20.37 -14.49 9.23
C SER A 137 -20.16 -15.45 8.04
N PRO A 138 -21.08 -16.40 7.79
CA PRO A 138 -20.94 -17.36 6.69
C PRO A 138 -20.88 -16.68 5.30
N ALA A 139 -21.52 -15.52 5.14
CA ALA A 139 -21.52 -14.77 3.89
C ALA A 139 -20.13 -14.25 3.48
N LEU A 140 -19.20 -14.18 4.43
CA LEU A 140 -17.85 -13.65 4.24
C LEU A 140 -16.79 -14.76 4.18
N GLU A 141 -17.12 -16.00 4.55
CA GLU A 141 -16.15 -17.09 4.63
C GLU A 141 -15.38 -17.32 3.32
N GLU A 142 -16.08 -17.28 2.19
CA GLU A 142 -15.44 -17.49 0.89
C GLU A 142 -14.42 -16.39 0.59
N PHE A 143 -14.74 -15.13 0.89
CA PHE A 143 -13.84 -14.01 0.63
C PHE A 143 -12.58 -14.08 1.49
N PHE A 144 -12.71 -14.40 2.77
CA PHE A 144 -11.60 -14.46 3.73
C PHE A 144 -10.89 -15.82 3.78
N ASN A 145 -11.23 -16.76 2.89
CA ASN A 145 -10.57 -18.06 2.84
C ASN A 145 -9.06 -17.90 2.57
N ALA A 146 -8.24 -18.40 3.50
CA ALA A 146 -6.78 -18.33 3.43
C ALA A 146 -6.17 -19.24 2.33
N ASP A 147 -6.92 -20.23 1.85
CA ASP A 147 -6.47 -21.19 0.83
C ASP A 147 -6.60 -20.64 -0.60
N LYS A 148 -7.13 -19.44 -0.78
CA LYS A 148 -7.15 -18.76 -2.07
C LYS A 148 -5.72 -18.52 -2.57
N SER A 149 -5.54 -18.50 -3.89
CA SER A 149 -4.24 -18.16 -4.52
C SER A 149 -3.75 -16.76 -4.14
N GLU A 150 -4.66 -15.83 -3.92
CA GLU A 150 -4.42 -14.45 -3.48
C GLU A 150 -5.35 -14.11 -2.30
N PRO A 151 -5.08 -14.63 -1.10
CA PRO A 151 -5.93 -14.41 0.06
C PRO A 151 -5.95 -12.93 0.46
N PHE A 152 -7.04 -12.50 1.11
CA PHE A 152 -7.10 -11.18 1.73
C PHE A 152 -5.99 -11.02 2.78
N VAL A 153 -5.33 -9.88 2.76
CA VAL A 153 -4.30 -9.55 3.75
C VAL A 153 -4.33 -8.07 4.12
N VAL A 154 -3.98 -7.79 5.36
CA VAL A 154 -3.66 -6.44 5.84
C VAL A 154 -2.19 -6.41 6.21
N VAL A 155 -1.43 -5.55 5.57
CA VAL A 155 0.02 -5.41 5.76
C VAL A 155 0.41 -3.97 6.08
N ASP A 156 1.59 -3.77 6.62
CA ASP A 156 2.16 -2.45 6.68
C ASP A 156 2.97 -2.13 5.41
N ILE A 157 3.37 -0.87 5.28
CA ILE A 157 4.05 -0.34 4.10
C ILE A 157 5.35 -1.07 3.75
N SER A 158 6.05 -1.67 4.74
CA SER A 158 7.31 -2.39 4.50
C SER A 158 7.11 -3.69 3.71
N GLN A 159 5.90 -4.21 3.71
CA GLN A 159 5.52 -5.46 3.04
C GLN A 159 4.83 -5.23 1.68
N ALA A 160 4.63 -3.99 1.27
CA ALA A 160 3.93 -3.64 0.03
C ALA A 160 4.61 -4.18 -1.24
N TYR A 161 5.93 -4.33 -1.24
CA TYR A 161 6.71 -4.83 -2.40
C TYR A 161 6.34 -6.22 -2.90
N ARG A 162 5.62 -7.00 -2.11
CA ARG A 162 5.23 -8.38 -2.44
C ARG A 162 3.76 -8.51 -2.83
N LEU A 163 3.03 -7.40 -2.86
CA LEU A 163 1.61 -7.42 -3.11
C LEU A 163 1.29 -7.29 -4.60
N ARG A 164 0.32 -8.07 -5.02
CA ARG A 164 -0.43 -7.91 -6.27
C ARG A 164 -1.86 -8.33 -5.99
N ARG A 165 -2.81 -7.44 -6.19
CA ARG A 165 -4.25 -7.68 -5.99
C ARG A 165 -5.04 -6.92 -7.05
N ASP A 166 -6.28 -7.30 -7.24
CA ASP A 166 -7.20 -6.56 -8.11
C ASP A 166 -7.57 -5.21 -7.51
N HIS A 167 -7.73 -5.17 -6.19
CA HIS A 167 -8.00 -3.96 -5.44
C HIS A 167 -6.98 -3.76 -4.31
N ILE A 168 -6.47 -2.56 -4.16
CA ILE A 168 -5.61 -2.13 -3.05
C ILE A 168 -6.29 -1.00 -2.29
N ILE A 169 -6.41 -1.15 -0.97
CA ILE A 169 -6.78 -0.06 -0.07
C ILE A 169 -5.51 0.42 0.63
N ILE A 170 -5.19 1.71 0.50
CA ILE A 170 -4.10 2.35 1.23
C ILE A 170 -4.72 3.13 2.39
N ALA A 171 -4.44 2.70 3.62
CA ALA A 171 -4.91 3.33 4.83
C ALA A 171 -3.79 4.17 5.45
N VAL A 172 -4.02 5.48 5.54
CA VAL A 172 -2.98 6.45 5.92
C VAL A 172 -2.63 6.35 7.40
N GLY A 173 -3.62 6.30 8.30
CA GLY A 173 -3.46 6.12 9.74
C GLY A 173 -2.94 7.34 10.50
N TYR A 174 -2.42 8.35 9.82
CA TYR A 174 -1.98 9.60 10.42
C TYR A 174 -3.12 10.62 10.43
N ALA A 175 -3.24 11.39 11.50
CA ALA A 175 -4.30 12.39 11.63
C ALA A 175 -3.92 13.52 12.59
N LYS A 176 -4.80 14.50 12.65
CA LYS A 176 -4.72 15.58 13.63
C LYS A 176 -5.05 15.08 15.04
N THR A 177 -4.39 15.66 16.03
CA THR A 177 -4.73 15.49 17.45
C THR A 177 -6.12 16.08 17.76
N PRO A 178 -6.72 15.79 18.94
CA PRO A 178 -7.99 16.40 19.34
C PRO A 178 -7.98 17.93 19.29
N ASN A 179 -6.83 18.55 19.53
CA ASN A 179 -6.65 20.01 19.47
C ASN A 179 -6.41 20.54 18.04
N GLY A 180 -6.49 19.69 17.03
CA GLY A 180 -6.30 20.07 15.63
C GLY A 180 -4.83 20.19 15.18
N SER A 181 -3.86 19.88 16.04
CA SER A 181 -2.43 19.90 15.68
C SER A 181 -2.05 18.68 14.85
N LEU A 182 -1.29 18.89 13.80
CA LEU A 182 -0.67 17.84 13.00
C LEU A 182 0.84 17.82 13.26
N VAL A 183 1.37 16.66 13.60
CA VAL A 183 2.80 16.44 13.69
C VAL A 183 3.29 16.00 12.31
N HIS A 184 4.23 16.74 11.73
CA HIS A 184 4.80 16.46 10.40
C HIS A 184 5.89 15.37 10.44
N SER A 185 5.72 14.38 11.29
CA SER A 185 6.54 13.17 11.36
C SER A 185 5.66 11.98 11.01
N PHE A 186 5.91 11.36 9.87
CA PHE A 186 5.12 10.25 9.36
C PHE A 186 5.87 8.91 9.49
N GLY A 187 6.67 8.77 10.55
CA GLY A 187 7.37 7.52 10.87
C GLY A 187 8.14 6.95 9.67
N GLN A 188 7.84 5.71 9.32
CA GLN A 188 8.49 5.04 8.18
C GLN A 188 8.30 5.77 6.85
N LEU A 189 7.16 6.40 6.62
CA LEU A 189 6.90 7.12 5.38
C LEU A 189 7.86 8.29 5.15
N SER A 190 8.43 8.86 6.23
CA SER A 190 9.44 9.90 6.15
C SER A 190 10.84 9.38 5.78
N THR A 191 11.01 8.07 5.64
CA THR A 191 12.25 7.43 5.18
C THR A 191 12.18 7.12 3.69
N ARG A 192 13.35 6.90 3.06
CA ARG A 192 13.41 6.51 1.65
C ARG A 192 12.75 5.13 1.42
N ASP A 193 12.97 4.19 2.32
CA ASP A 193 12.34 2.86 2.26
C ASP A 193 10.81 2.95 2.36
N GLY A 194 10.30 3.86 3.20
CA GLY A 194 8.87 4.13 3.31
C GLY A 194 8.28 4.78 2.05
N ALA A 195 9.00 5.73 1.45
CA ALA A 195 8.61 6.32 0.16
C ALA A 195 8.55 5.25 -0.95
N GLY A 196 9.55 4.37 -1.02
CA GLY A 196 9.56 3.23 -1.92
C GLY A 196 8.42 2.25 -1.66
N GLY A 197 8.10 2.00 -0.39
CA GLY A 197 6.95 1.18 0.01
C GLY A 197 5.62 1.78 -0.45
N LEU A 198 5.46 3.11 -0.39
CA LEU A 198 4.27 3.80 -0.91
C LEU A 198 4.16 3.66 -2.44
N VAL A 199 5.27 3.83 -3.16
CA VAL A 199 5.33 3.59 -4.60
C VAL A 199 4.91 2.15 -4.91
N ALA A 200 5.45 1.17 -4.17
CA ALA A 200 5.09 -0.24 -4.34
C ALA A 200 3.59 -0.49 -4.08
N ALA A 201 3.01 0.12 -3.04
CA ALA A 201 1.59 0.02 -2.72
C ALA A 201 0.70 0.61 -3.84
N LEU A 202 1.04 1.80 -4.35
CA LEU A 202 0.32 2.44 -5.45
C LEU A 202 0.37 1.62 -6.74
N CYS A 203 1.46 0.89 -6.98
CA CYS A 203 1.66 0.03 -8.14
C CYS A 203 1.19 -1.41 -7.93
N ALA A 204 0.72 -1.78 -6.74
CA ALA A 204 0.34 -3.15 -6.41
C ALA A 204 -1.00 -3.58 -7.00
N SER A 205 -1.87 -2.63 -7.34
CA SER A 205 -3.18 -2.89 -7.92
C SER A 205 -3.09 -3.29 -9.41
N ARG A 206 -3.94 -4.24 -9.81
CA ARG A 206 -4.23 -4.54 -11.21
C ARG A 206 -5.47 -3.80 -11.72
N GLY A 207 -6.32 -3.33 -10.84
CA GLY A 207 -7.58 -2.66 -11.14
C GLY A 207 -7.71 -1.32 -10.42
N THR A 208 -8.13 -1.34 -9.17
CA THR A 208 -8.45 -0.12 -8.43
C THR A 208 -7.59 0.07 -7.18
N THR A 209 -7.30 1.33 -6.88
CA THR A 209 -6.64 1.74 -5.64
C THR A 209 -7.52 2.74 -4.92
N THR A 210 -7.85 2.47 -3.66
CA THR A 210 -8.57 3.40 -2.77
C THR A 210 -7.64 3.89 -1.68
N VAL A 211 -7.50 5.20 -1.55
CA VAL A 211 -6.78 5.81 -0.43
C VAL A 211 -7.79 6.29 0.58
N VAL A 212 -7.66 5.84 1.83
CA VAL A 212 -8.50 6.29 2.96
C VAL A 212 -7.64 7.12 3.90
N SER A 213 -8.11 8.32 4.28
CA SER A 213 -7.32 9.25 5.06
C SER A 213 -8.17 10.19 5.92
N CYS A 214 -7.67 10.48 7.12
CA CYS A 214 -8.14 11.55 8.02
C CYS A 214 -7.32 12.86 7.90
N LEU A 215 -6.42 12.96 6.93
CA LEU A 215 -5.59 14.14 6.68
C LEU A 215 -6.26 15.09 5.69
#